data_665adfb6fbdc86aefae70b12e1d25ea3
#
_entry.id   665adfb6fbdc86aefae70b12e1d25ea3
#
_cell.length_a   1.000
_cell.length_b   1.000
_cell.length_c   1.000
_cell.angle_alpha   90.00
_cell.angle_beta   90.00
_cell.angle_gamma   90.00
#
_symmetry.space_group_name_H-M   'P 1'
#
loop_
_entity.id
_entity.type
_entity.pdbx_description
1 polymer ?
#
loop_
_entity_poly.entity_id
_entity_poly.type
_entity_poly.pdbx_seq_one_letter_code
_entity_poly.pdbx_strand_id
1 'polypeptide(L)'
;MLGRMGGEEFVVILPRTALAQAQRVAQRIGDQLRQLEIVLEGSNVIGVTCSIGVAAITQWDAHNPLELHLSFADHALYQAKAAGRDCVRLYQDPGR
;
A
#
# COMPACT_ATOMS: atom_id res chain seq x y z
N MET A 1 -3.37 7.28 -10.11
CA MET A 1 -4.72 7.56 -9.59
C MET A 1 -4.79 7.18 -8.12
N LEU A 2 -5.39 8.03 -7.34
CA LEU A 2 -5.57 7.82 -5.91
C LEU A 2 -7.05 7.67 -5.60
N GLY A 3 -7.40 6.62 -4.86
CA GLY A 3 -8.77 6.40 -4.40
C GLY A 3 -8.79 5.99 -2.93
N ARG A 4 -9.91 6.20 -2.29
CA ARG A 4 -10.12 5.81 -0.89
C ARG A 4 -10.98 4.55 -0.82
N MET A 5 -10.50 3.57 -0.08
CA MET A 5 -11.18 2.28 0.11
C MET A 5 -11.67 2.17 1.54
N GLY A 6 -12.80 2.81 1.84
CA GLY A 6 -13.33 2.84 3.21
C GLY A 6 -12.42 3.62 4.15
N GLY A 7 -12.79 3.75 5.37
CA GLY A 7 -12.11 4.44 6.47
C GLY A 7 -10.73 5.02 6.22
N GLU A 8 -9.70 4.25 6.57
CA GLU A 8 -8.30 4.68 6.56
C GLU A 8 -7.53 4.12 5.37
N GLU A 9 -8.18 3.38 4.46
CA GLU A 9 -7.50 2.71 3.37
C GLU A 9 -7.64 3.50 2.08
N PHE A 10 -6.53 3.60 1.34
CA PHE A 10 -6.46 4.28 0.07
C PHE A 10 -5.86 3.36 -0.97
N VAL A 11 -6.20 3.59 -2.23
CA VAL A 11 -5.62 2.86 -3.37
C VAL A 11 -4.92 3.84 -4.27
N VAL A 12 -3.70 3.50 -4.67
CA VAL A 12 -2.95 4.25 -5.68
C VAL A 12 -2.69 3.31 -6.85
N ILE A 13 -3.07 3.74 -8.03
CA ILE A 13 -2.83 2.97 -9.26
C ILE A 13 -1.72 3.65 -10.04
N LEU A 14 -0.66 2.89 -10.31
CA LEU A 14 0.52 3.36 -11.02
C LEU A 14 0.57 2.68 -12.38
N PRO A 15 0.09 3.36 -13.44
CA PRO A 15 0.10 2.75 -14.79
C PRO A 15 1.52 2.47 -15.27
N ARG A 16 1.71 1.37 -16.00
CA ARG A 16 2.97 1.01 -16.63
C ARG A 16 4.14 0.95 -15.65
N THR A 17 3.87 0.50 -14.43
CA THR A 17 4.86 0.48 -13.37
C THR A 17 5.13 -0.97 -12.97
N ALA A 18 6.38 -1.40 -13.05
CA ALA A 18 6.78 -2.73 -12.61
C ALA A 18 6.68 -2.85 -11.09
N LEU A 19 6.51 -4.09 -10.61
CA LEU A 19 6.35 -4.35 -9.18
C LEU A 19 7.50 -3.76 -8.35
N ALA A 20 8.73 -3.92 -8.83
CA ALA A 20 9.91 -3.39 -8.11
C ALA A 20 9.87 -1.86 -8.00
N GLN A 21 9.38 -1.18 -9.05
CA GLN A 21 9.24 0.27 -9.01
C GLN A 21 8.11 0.70 -8.08
N ALA A 22 6.99 -0.03 -8.11
CA ALA A 22 5.88 0.23 -7.21
C ALA A 22 6.29 0.04 -5.75
N GLN A 23 7.11 -0.97 -5.47
CA GLN A 23 7.67 -1.19 -4.15
C GLN A 23 8.49 0.01 -3.68
N ARG A 24 9.33 0.55 -4.57
CA ARG A 24 10.15 1.73 -4.23
C ARG A 24 9.29 2.96 -3.96
N VAL A 25 8.23 3.14 -4.75
CA VAL A 25 7.28 4.24 -4.51
C VAL A 25 6.61 4.06 -3.14
N ALA A 26 6.16 2.86 -2.82
CA ALA A 26 5.52 2.57 -1.54
C ALA A 26 6.48 2.82 -0.37
N GLN A 27 7.73 2.38 -0.49
CA GLN A 27 8.72 2.62 0.56
C GLN A 27 9.02 4.10 0.74
N ARG A 28 9.06 4.86 -0.36
CA ARG A 28 9.26 6.32 -0.29
C ARG A 28 8.09 6.99 0.43
N ILE A 29 6.86 6.56 0.13
CA ILE A 29 5.67 7.09 0.83
C ILE A 29 5.79 6.81 2.33
N GLY A 30 6.13 5.60 2.71
CA GLY A 30 6.31 5.23 4.12
C GLY A 30 7.40 6.05 4.80
N ASP A 31 8.54 6.22 4.14
CA ASP A 31 9.65 6.99 4.69
C ASP A 31 9.29 8.46 4.88
N GLN A 32 8.59 9.04 3.90
CA GLN A 32 8.16 10.43 4.02
C GLN A 32 7.14 10.62 5.14
N LEU A 33 6.24 9.67 5.31
CA LEU A 33 5.28 9.73 6.42
C LEU A 33 5.95 9.64 7.77
N ARG A 34 6.97 8.81 7.91
CA ARG A 34 7.72 8.71 9.17
C ARG A 34 8.41 10.01 9.54
N GLN A 35 8.74 10.84 8.55
CA GLN A 35 9.39 12.13 8.77
C GLN A 35 8.41 13.24 9.10
N LEU A 36 7.10 13.00 8.92
CA LEU A 36 6.10 14.00 9.25
C LEU A 36 5.94 14.11 10.75
N GLU A 37 5.82 15.34 11.22
CA GLU A 37 5.45 15.64 12.59
C GLU A 37 4.15 16.43 12.56
N ILE A 38 3.14 15.91 13.21
CA ILE A 38 1.85 16.59 13.31
C ILE A 38 1.78 17.21 14.69
N VAL A 39 1.74 18.55 14.72
CA VAL A 39 1.67 19.30 15.99
C VAL A 39 0.21 19.48 16.36
N LEU A 40 -0.16 18.94 17.52
CA LEU A 40 -1.50 19.09 18.07
C LEU A 40 -1.53 20.27 19.03
N GLU A 41 -2.75 20.65 19.44
CA GLU A 41 -2.91 21.70 20.45
C GLU A 41 -2.12 21.36 21.72
N GLY A 42 -1.52 22.36 22.33
CA GLY A 42 -0.70 22.17 23.53
C GLY A 42 0.70 21.71 23.26
N SER A 43 1.17 21.84 22.01
CA SER A 43 2.53 21.47 21.57
C SER A 43 2.82 19.97 21.59
N ASN A 44 1.79 19.13 21.61
CA ASN A 44 1.96 17.69 21.45
C ASN A 44 2.29 17.38 20.01
N VAL A 45 3.29 16.52 19.78
CA VAL A 45 3.72 16.10 18.45
C VAL A 45 3.45 14.60 18.30
N ILE A 46 2.81 14.23 17.20
CA ILE A 46 2.60 12.81 16.86
C ILE A 46 3.27 12.48 15.55
N GLY A 47 3.75 11.25 15.45
CA GLY A 47 4.24 10.69 14.20
C GLY A 47 3.15 9.89 13.51
N VAL A 48 3.35 9.65 12.22
CA VAL A 48 2.43 8.86 11.39
C VAL A 48 3.22 7.78 10.67
N THR A 49 2.66 6.59 10.65
CA THR A 49 3.21 5.49 9.85
C THR A 49 2.10 4.90 8.98
N CYS A 50 2.49 4.13 7.98
CA CYS A 50 1.51 3.41 7.19
C CYS A 50 2.00 2.00 6.87
N SER A 51 1.06 1.10 6.67
CA SER A 51 1.30 -0.24 6.16
C SER A 51 0.82 -0.28 4.73
N ILE A 52 1.60 -0.87 3.83
CA ILE A 52 1.30 -0.85 2.40
C ILE A 52 1.40 -2.25 1.84
N GLY A 53 0.34 -2.67 1.14
CA GLY A 53 0.35 -3.88 0.34
C GLY A 53 0.43 -3.51 -1.13
N VAL A 54 1.27 -4.21 -1.88
CA VAL A 54 1.51 -3.94 -3.30
C VAL A 54 1.26 -5.20 -4.11
N ALA A 55 0.50 -5.07 -5.19
CA ALA A 55 0.29 -6.15 -6.14
C ALA A 55 0.46 -5.63 -7.55
N ALA A 56 1.08 -6.44 -8.41
CA ALA A 56 1.23 -6.09 -9.82
C ALA A 56 0.02 -6.58 -10.61
N ILE A 57 -0.41 -5.79 -11.59
CA ILE A 57 -1.42 -6.20 -12.56
C ILE A 57 -0.67 -6.64 -13.82
N THR A 58 -0.55 -7.95 -14.00
CA THR A 58 0.18 -8.51 -15.13
C THR A 58 -0.74 -8.85 -16.31
N GLN A 59 -2.03 -9.04 -16.04
CA GLN A 59 -3.03 -9.30 -17.05
C GLN A 59 -4.28 -8.51 -16.72
N TRP A 60 -4.78 -7.79 -17.70
CA TRP A 60 -5.97 -6.96 -17.55
C TRP A 60 -6.99 -7.38 -18.59
N ASP A 61 -7.94 -8.21 -18.20
CA ASP A 61 -9.03 -8.65 -19.08
C ASP A 61 -10.26 -9.00 -18.24
N ALA A 62 -11.30 -9.54 -18.90
CA ALA A 62 -12.55 -9.89 -18.23
C ALA A 62 -12.39 -11.00 -17.19
N HIS A 63 -11.34 -11.81 -17.28
CA HIS A 63 -11.08 -12.89 -16.33
C HIS A 63 -10.20 -12.44 -15.18
N ASN A 64 -9.62 -11.22 -15.25
CA ASN A 64 -8.76 -10.67 -14.22
C ASN A 64 -9.22 -9.25 -13.90
N PRO A 65 -10.41 -9.10 -13.28
CA PRO A 65 -10.97 -7.78 -12.99
C PRO A 65 -10.17 -7.04 -11.93
N LEU A 66 -10.40 -5.73 -11.88
CA LEU A 66 -9.74 -4.88 -10.89
C LEU A 66 -9.94 -5.39 -9.46
N GLU A 67 -11.14 -5.86 -9.15
CA GLU A 67 -11.47 -6.37 -7.82
C GLU A 67 -10.56 -7.51 -7.38
N LEU A 68 -10.16 -8.38 -8.33
CA LEU A 68 -9.24 -9.45 -8.03
C LEU A 68 -7.86 -8.89 -7.64
N HIS A 69 -7.37 -7.92 -8.40
CA HIS A 69 -6.06 -7.32 -8.10
C HIS A 69 -6.09 -6.52 -6.82
N LEU A 70 -7.20 -5.86 -6.52
CA LEU A 70 -7.37 -5.17 -5.23
C LEU A 70 -7.34 -6.18 -4.08
N SER A 71 -7.93 -7.37 -4.25
CA SER A 71 -7.90 -8.40 -3.21
C SER A 71 -6.46 -8.90 -2.98
N PHE A 72 -5.64 -8.99 -4.03
CA PHE A 72 -4.23 -9.35 -3.88
C PHE A 72 -3.46 -8.31 -3.08
N ALA A 73 -3.66 -7.03 -3.40
CA ALA A 73 -3.02 -5.95 -2.66
C ALA A 73 -3.51 -5.92 -1.21
N ASP A 74 -4.78 -6.18 -0.98
CA ASP A 74 -5.36 -6.23 0.35
C ASP A 74 -4.78 -7.38 1.17
N HIS A 75 -4.56 -8.54 0.54
CA HIS A 75 -3.90 -9.66 1.20
C HIS A 75 -2.48 -9.28 1.64
N ALA A 76 -1.73 -8.62 0.78
CA ALA A 76 -0.39 -8.13 1.11
C ALA A 76 -0.44 -7.08 2.23
N LEU A 77 -1.45 -6.21 2.20
CA LEU A 77 -1.66 -5.22 3.26
C LEU A 77 -1.93 -5.91 4.60
N TYR A 78 -2.75 -6.94 4.60
CA TYR A 78 -3.00 -7.73 5.81
C TYR A 78 -1.70 -8.29 6.36
N GLN A 79 -0.83 -8.81 5.48
CA GLN A 79 0.47 -9.32 5.91
C GLN A 79 1.36 -8.21 6.49
N ALA A 80 1.32 -7.02 5.92
CA ALA A 80 2.06 -5.88 6.46
C ALA A 80 1.57 -5.53 7.87
N LYS A 81 0.26 -5.51 8.07
CA LYS A 81 -0.32 -5.25 9.39
C LYS A 81 0.04 -6.34 10.40
N ALA A 82 0.00 -7.60 9.96
CA ALA A 82 0.35 -8.74 10.82
C ALA A 82 1.84 -8.76 11.17
N ALA A 83 2.70 -8.22 10.30
CA ALA A 83 4.14 -8.17 10.51
C ALA A 83 4.59 -7.02 11.44
N GLY A 84 3.65 -6.28 12.01
CA GLY A 84 3.95 -5.20 12.95
C GLY A 84 3.64 -3.81 12.41
N ARG A 85 2.99 -3.72 11.25
CA ARG A 85 2.65 -2.45 10.60
C ARG A 85 3.90 -1.68 10.16
N ASP A 86 3.74 -0.49 9.67
CA ASP A 86 4.84 0.40 9.26
C ASP A 86 5.83 -0.30 8.33
N CYS A 87 5.31 -0.98 7.32
CA CYS A 87 6.13 -1.70 6.35
C CYS A 87 5.37 -1.89 5.05
N VAL A 88 6.12 -2.30 4.03
CA VAL A 88 5.60 -2.63 2.71
C VAL A 88 5.70 -4.14 2.51
N ARG A 89 4.63 -4.75 2.02
CA ARG A 89 4.63 -6.15 1.62
C ARG A 89 4.15 -6.27 0.19
N LEU A 90 4.77 -7.17 -0.55
CA LEU A 90 4.37 -7.47 -1.91
C LEU A 90 3.50 -8.71 -1.92
N TYR A 91 2.46 -8.70 -2.77
CA TYR A 91 1.66 -9.90 -2.97
C TYR A 91 2.49 -10.95 -3.70
N GLN A 92 2.53 -12.14 -3.15
CA GLN A 92 3.16 -13.30 -3.77
C GLN A 92 2.09 -14.35 -3.99
N ASP A 93 1.98 -14.82 -5.24
CA ASP A 93 1.01 -15.84 -5.60
C ASP A 93 1.43 -17.17 -4.95
N PRO A 94 0.64 -17.70 -4.00
CA PRO A 94 1.01 -18.93 -3.30
C PRO A 94 0.97 -20.18 -4.20
N GLY A 95 0.40 -20.07 -5.39
CA GLY A 95 0.34 -21.18 -6.34
C GLY A 95 1.58 -21.33 -7.22
N ARG A 96 2.62 -20.57 -6.99
CA ARG A 96 3.82 -20.56 -7.82
C ARG A 96 5.09 -20.65 -7.02
#